data_b492cdc9cddbaf19228ead74b0ba976f
#
_entry.id   b492cdc9cddbaf19228ead74b0ba976f
#
_cell.length_a   1.000
_cell.length_b   1.000
_cell.length_c   1.000
_cell.angle_alpha   90.00
_cell.angle_beta   90.00
_cell.angle_gamma   90.00
#
_symmetry.space_group_name_H-M   'P 1'
#
loop_
_entity.id
_entity.type
_entity.pdbx_description
1 polymer ?
#
loop_
_entity_poly.entity_id
_entity_poly.type
_entity_poly.pdbx_seq_one_letter_code
_entity_poly.pdbx_strand_id
1 'polypeptide(L)'
;MKFTLSLFAVLSIAAAIAHAADPTLHIFGDSLSDIGTLETLTLGLVPSDNHWNGRFSSGPVWNEYLAKLLKFNLYNRAIGGSTSDNDHSTLIDVLNINIPSTENQIDFFGFTHPLYYFDGTRSKDIAILEVGANDFFADKAAIKSGNLTITHFVDRLANTVVEQLEDLRKIGFKNIVLTNLAAIQHSPMANAEGIVDMTTKVVTQYNQKIASQASAWAAKASGVSSFMISDLGSFVELTIKSPAIIAALGLTDVKTPCLGAGSTNYSLETLIASAMGKETSTGMCSSPSTMYFFDDVHPAERVHRLFGYYSFATIAAKANNTIFELNEANILSLISQYNLGTPSPKPAAV
;
A
#
# COMPACT_ATOMS: atom_id res chain seq x y z
N MET A 1 -2.49 60.46 -53.23
CA MET A 1 -3.40 59.71 -52.34
C MET A 1 -2.60 58.56 -51.73
N LYS A 2 -2.22 58.73 -50.46
CA LYS A 2 -1.51 57.66 -49.69
C LYS A 2 -2.52 57.06 -48.74
N PHE A 3 -2.87 55.77 -48.96
CA PHE A 3 -3.65 55.00 -48.01
C PHE A 3 -2.74 54.37 -46.96
N THR A 4 -2.80 54.82 -45.74
CA THR A 4 -2.21 54.18 -44.57
C THR A 4 -3.19 53.18 -44.02
N LEU A 5 -2.90 51.86 -44.15
CA LEU A 5 -3.62 50.80 -43.47
C LEU A 5 -3.10 50.71 -42.03
N SER A 6 -3.89 51.09 -41.06
CA SER A 6 -3.62 50.84 -39.64
C SER A 6 -4.06 49.41 -39.29
N LEU A 7 -3.10 48.54 -39.05
CA LEU A 7 -3.32 47.15 -38.57
C LEU A 7 -3.52 47.23 -37.05
N PHE A 8 -4.76 47.21 -36.58
CA PHE A 8 -5.06 46.96 -35.16
C PHE A 8 -4.90 45.44 -34.92
N ALA A 9 -3.77 45.05 -34.36
CA ALA A 9 -3.62 43.74 -33.79
C ALA A 9 -4.39 43.66 -32.46
N VAL A 10 -5.55 43.04 -32.47
CA VAL A 10 -6.28 42.66 -31.26
C VAL A 10 -5.56 41.47 -30.68
N LEU A 11 -4.67 41.69 -29.71
CA LEU A 11 -4.12 40.63 -28.85
C LEU A 11 -5.24 40.21 -27.91
N SER A 12 -5.98 39.20 -28.28
CA SER A 12 -6.85 38.44 -27.35
C SER A 12 -5.96 37.66 -26.40
N ILE A 13 -5.64 38.23 -25.25
CA ILE A 13 -5.08 37.46 -24.14
C ILE A 13 -6.24 36.62 -23.59
N ALA A 14 -6.39 35.42 -24.14
CA ALA A 14 -7.16 34.38 -23.49
C ALA A 14 -6.40 34.04 -22.20
N ALA A 15 -6.81 34.64 -21.09
CA ALA A 15 -6.42 34.15 -19.79
C ALA A 15 -6.99 32.73 -19.67
N ALA A 16 -6.18 31.74 -19.99
CA ALA A 16 -6.47 30.35 -19.63
C ALA A 16 -6.59 30.35 -18.12
N ILE A 17 -7.80 30.32 -17.60
CA ILE A 17 -8.04 29.97 -16.21
C ILE A 17 -7.53 28.52 -16.13
N ALA A 18 -6.29 28.36 -15.69
CA ALA A 18 -5.75 27.06 -15.35
C ALA A 18 -6.64 26.54 -14.19
N HIS A 19 -7.62 25.73 -14.52
CA HIS A 19 -8.25 24.90 -13.52
C HIS A 19 -7.14 24.08 -12.92
N ALA A 20 -6.84 24.32 -11.63
CA ALA A 20 -5.92 23.44 -10.92
C ALA A 20 -6.48 22.02 -11.09
N ALA A 21 -5.69 21.13 -11.67
CA ALA A 21 -6.08 19.74 -11.78
C ALA A 21 -6.41 19.22 -10.37
N ASP A 22 -7.45 18.39 -10.26
CA ASP A 22 -7.77 17.78 -8.97
C ASP A 22 -6.54 17.05 -8.44
N PRO A 23 -6.24 17.18 -7.13
CA PRO A 23 -5.10 16.50 -6.55
C PRO A 23 -5.16 15.00 -6.77
N THR A 24 -4.01 14.39 -6.90
CA THR A 24 -3.88 12.95 -7.18
C THR A 24 -3.15 12.24 -6.01
N LEU A 25 -3.69 11.10 -5.63
CA LEU A 25 -3.06 10.14 -4.74
C LEU A 25 -2.30 9.12 -5.60
N HIS A 26 -0.99 9.14 -5.51
CA HIS A 26 -0.11 8.21 -6.22
C HIS A 26 0.30 7.10 -5.27
N ILE A 27 0.06 5.85 -5.66
CA ILE A 27 0.39 4.66 -4.86
C ILE A 27 1.48 3.87 -5.56
N PHE A 28 2.55 3.59 -4.84
CA PHE A 28 3.63 2.68 -5.19
C PHE A 28 3.66 1.59 -4.13
N GLY A 29 3.52 0.33 -4.52
CA GLY A 29 3.36 -0.71 -3.51
C GLY A 29 3.18 -2.12 -4.06
N ASP A 30 2.73 -2.99 -3.18
CA ASP A 30 2.53 -4.41 -3.45
C ASP A 30 1.04 -4.83 -3.41
N SER A 31 0.77 -6.09 -3.06
CA SER A 31 -0.57 -6.68 -3.05
C SER A 31 -1.53 -6.03 -2.05
N LEU A 32 -1.05 -5.42 -0.96
CA LEU A 32 -1.92 -4.68 -0.04
C LEU A 32 -2.54 -3.45 -0.70
N SER A 33 -1.92 -2.97 -1.77
CA SER A 33 -2.28 -1.72 -2.46
C SER A 33 -2.74 -1.92 -3.90
N ASP A 34 -2.54 -3.12 -4.50
CA ASP A 34 -2.90 -3.42 -5.89
C ASP A 34 -4.42 -3.35 -6.11
N ILE A 35 -4.84 -2.68 -7.21
CA ILE A 35 -6.25 -2.54 -7.60
C ILE A 35 -6.58 -3.26 -8.92
N GLY A 36 -5.81 -4.31 -9.24
CA GLY A 36 -5.96 -5.16 -10.44
C GLY A 36 -4.85 -4.98 -11.46
N THR A 37 -3.72 -4.39 -11.07
CA THR A 37 -2.56 -4.24 -11.96
C THR A 37 -1.96 -5.60 -12.28
N LEU A 38 -1.75 -6.45 -11.28
CA LEU A 38 -1.21 -7.80 -11.51
C LEU A 38 -2.20 -8.67 -12.30
N GLU A 39 -3.50 -8.58 -12.02
CA GLU A 39 -4.54 -9.25 -12.80
C GLU A 39 -4.42 -8.89 -14.29
N THR A 40 -4.27 -7.61 -14.59
CA THR A 40 -4.08 -7.13 -15.96
C THR A 40 -2.79 -7.65 -16.59
N LEU A 41 -1.67 -7.61 -15.86
CA LEU A 41 -0.37 -8.11 -16.35
C LEU A 41 -0.37 -9.61 -16.60
N THR A 42 -1.15 -10.36 -15.85
CA THR A 42 -1.25 -11.81 -15.94
C THR A 42 -2.45 -12.29 -16.74
N LEU A 43 -3.12 -11.40 -17.47
CA LEU A 43 -4.29 -11.69 -18.29
C LEU A 43 -5.43 -12.40 -17.51
N GLY A 44 -5.65 -11.99 -16.26
CA GLY A 44 -6.68 -12.52 -15.37
C GLY A 44 -6.27 -13.77 -14.60
N LEU A 45 -4.99 -14.18 -14.60
CA LEU A 45 -4.56 -15.39 -13.90
C LEU A 45 -4.22 -15.19 -12.43
N VAL A 46 -3.82 -13.97 -12.04
CA VAL A 46 -3.41 -13.65 -10.67
C VAL A 46 -3.91 -12.26 -10.28
N PRO A 47 -4.65 -12.15 -9.18
CA PRO A 47 -5.17 -13.22 -8.34
C PRO A 47 -6.34 -13.96 -8.99
N SER A 48 -6.69 -15.13 -8.44
CA SER A 48 -7.81 -15.94 -8.92
C SER A 48 -9.18 -15.25 -8.77
N ASP A 49 -10.20 -15.73 -9.49
CA ASP A 49 -11.58 -15.22 -9.47
C ASP A 49 -12.23 -15.20 -8.08
N ASN A 50 -11.65 -15.87 -7.09
CA ASN A 50 -12.10 -15.78 -5.69
C ASN A 50 -11.76 -14.42 -5.05
N HIS A 51 -10.84 -13.69 -5.62
CA HIS A 51 -10.44 -12.36 -5.20
C HIS A 51 -11.32 -11.30 -5.85
N TRP A 52 -11.61 -10.23 -5.12
CA TRP A 52 -12.53 -9.23 -5.61
C TRP A 52 -11.89 -8.32 -6.68
N ASN A 53 -12.30 -8.47 -7.93
CA ASN A 53 -11.88 -7.62 -9.06
C ASN A 53 -10.35 -7.37 -9.09
N GLY A 54 -9.55 -8.42 -8.97
CA GLY A 54 -8.11 -8.36 -9.02
C GLY A 54 -7.41 -7.80 -7.76
N ARG A 55 -8.15 -7.51 -6.68
CA ARG A 55 -7.56 -7.12 -5.39
C ARG A 55 -7.24 -8.36 -4.57
N PHE A 56 -6.14 -8.33 -3.83
CA PHE A 56 -5.80 -9.38 -2.85
C PHE A 56 -6.64 -9.19 -1.58
N SER A 57 -7.96 -9.20 -1.74
CA SER A 57 -8.92 -8.95 -0.68
C SER A 57 -10.32 -9.41 -1.09
N SER A 58 -11.26 -9.43 -0.15
CA SER A 58 -12.69 -9.69 -0.38
C SER A 58 -13.47 -8.48 -0.90
N GLY A 59 -12.81 -7.35 -1.14
CA GLY A 59 -13.39 -6.10 -1.60
C GLY A 59 -12.32 -5.05 -1.91
N PRO A 60 -12.70 -3.76 -2.02
CA PRO A 60 -11.76 -2.68 -2.26
C PRO A 60 -10.67 -2.61 -1.21
N VAL A 61 -9.47 -2.18 -1.62
CA VAL A 61 -8.33 -2.00 -0.74
C VAL A 61 -8.28 -0.56 -0.17
N TRP A 62 -7.46 -0.35 0.83
CA TRP A 62 -7.42 0.85 1.68
C TRP A 62 -7.23 2.17 0.90
N ASN A 63 -6.43 2.16 -0.15
CA ASN A 63 -6.12 3.35 -0.95
C ASN A 63 -7.31 3.85 -1.79
N GLU A 64 -8.22 2.95 -2.18
CA GLU A 64 -9.47 3.32 -2.86
C GLU A 64 -10.39 4.11 -1.92
N TYR A 65 -10.48 3.67 -0.66
CA TYR A 65 -11.22 4.42 0.37
C TYR A 65 -10.56 5.75 0.69
N LEU A 66 -9.23 5.77 0.82
CA LEU A 66 -8.47 6.97 1.10
C LEU A 66 -8.63 8.02 0.00
N ALA A 67 -8.48 7.64 -1.26
CA ALA A 67 -8.65 8.54 -2.40
C ALA A 67 -10.05 9.18 -2.42
N LYS A 68 -11.08 8.37 -2.18
CA LYS A 68 -12.47 8.84 -2.11
C LYS A 68 -12.69 9.83 -0.94
N LEU A 69 -12.12 9.54 0.24
CA LEU A 69 -12.24 10.42 1.42
C LEU A 69 -11.53 11.76 1.22
N LEU A 70 -10.36 11.74 0.60
CA LEU A 70 -9.60 12.92 0.23
C LEU A 70 -10.23 13.69 -0.94
N LYS A 71 -11.10 13.06 -1.72
CA LYS A 71 -11.61 13.55 -3.01
C LYS A 71 -10.47 13.80 -4.02
N PHE A 72 -9.51 12.89 -4.06
CA PHE A 72 -8.37 12.91 -4.96
C PHE A 72 -8.58 11.89 -6.07
N ASN A 73 -8.01 12.17 -7.23
CA ASN A 73 -7.84 11.14 -8.24
C ASN A 73 -6.90 10.05 -7.68
N LEU A 74 -7.16 8.81 -8.05
CA LEU A 74 -6.28 7.69 -7.69
C LEU A 74 -5.42 7.31 -8.88
N TYR A 75 -4.09 7.38 -8.70
CA TYR A 75 -3.12 6.88 -9.66
C TYR A 75 -2.32 5.77 -8.98
N ASN A 76 -2.73 4.53 -9.22
CA ASN A 76 -2.18 3.38 -8.53
C ASN A 76 -1.22 2.62 -9.44
N ARG A 77 0.00 2.36 -8.95
CA ARG A 77 1.03 1.57 -9.61
C ARG A 77 1.43 0.33 -8.84
N ALA A 78 0.80 0.09 -7.71
CA ALA A 78 1.04 -1.09 -6.90
C ALA A 78 0.77 -2.37 -7.70
N ILE A 79 1.61 -3.36 -7.50
CA ILE A 79 1.54 -4.64 -8.19
C ILE A 79 1.72 -5.75 -7.16
N GLY A 80 0.78 -6.70 -7.10
CA GLY A 80 0.89 -7.83 -6.21
C GLY A 80 2.21 -8.58 -6.38
N GLY A 81 2.89 -8.89 -5.28
CA GLY A 81 4.20 -9.56 -5.30
C GLY A 81 5.41 -8.64 -5.45
N SER A 82 5.22 -7.31 -5.60
CA SER A 82 6.36 -6.38 -5.69
C SER A 82 7.22 -6.39 -4.44
N THR A 83 8.52 -6.47 -4.65
CA THR A 83 9.59 -6.25 -3.66
C THR A 83 10.07 -4.81 -3.70
N SER A 84 10.95 -4.42 -2.79
CA SER A 84 11.52 -3.07 -2.79
C SER A 84 12.49 -2.86 -3.95
N ASP A 85 13.32 -3.82 -4.27
CA ASP A 85 14.36 -3.76 -5.31
C ASP A 85 14.16 -4.81 -6.41
N ASN A 86 14.94 -4.65 -7.49
CA ASN A 86 14.89 -5.55 -8.64
C ASN A 86 15.69 -6.85 -8.45
N ASP A 87 16.60 -6.89 -7.49
CA ASP A 87 17.46 -8.04 -7.23
C ASP A 87 16.66 -9.20 -6.60
N HIS A 88 15.54 -8.87 -5.97
CA HIS A 88 14.64 -9.80 -5.30
C HIS A 88 13.29 -9.92 -6.03
N SER A 89 13.20 -9.46 -7.28
CA SER A 89 11.95 -9.48 -8.04
C SER A 89 11.39 -10.89 -8.17
N THR A 90 10.08 -11.00 -8.00
CA THR A 90 9.36 -12.27 -8.10
C THR A 90 9.14 -12.66 -9.54
N LEU A 91 9.50 -13.90 -9.90
CA LEU A 91 9.22 -14.49 -11.20
C LEU A 91 7.92 -15.30 -11.12
N ILE A 92 6.99 -15.04 -12.00
CA ILE A 92 5.85 -15.93 -12.26
C ILE A 92 6.28 -16.90 -13.36
N ASP A 93 6.82 -18.06 -12.98
CA ASP A 93 7.44 -19.05 -13.87
C ASP A 93 6.53 -19.48 -15.03
N VAL A 94 5.26 -19.71 -14.73
CA VAL A 94 4.25 -20.13 -15.72
C VAL A 94 4.07 -19.13 -16.87
N LEU A 95 4.30 -17.84 -16.59
CA LEU A 95 4.14 -16.77 -17.55
C LEU A 95 5.48 -16.17 -17.99
N ASN A 96 6.57 -16.56 -17.35
CA ASN A 96 7.90 -15.96 -17.50
C ASN A 96 7.85 -14.42 -17.34
N ILE A 97 7.09 -13.95 -16.35
CA ILE A 97 6.93 -12.53 -16.03
C ILE A 97 7.64 -12.24 -14.71
N ASN A 98 8.61 -11.34 -14.72
CA ASN A 98 9.14 -10.73 -13.52
C ASN A 98 8.17 -9.64 -13.06
N ILE A 99 7.76 -9.70 -11.78
CA ILE A 99 6.94 -8.67 -11.18
C ILE A 99 7.81 -7.44 -10.96
N PRO A 100 7.45 -6.26 -11.51
CA PRO A 100 8.18 -5.02 -11.28
C PRO A 100 8.21 -4.67 -9.78
N SER A 101 9.40 -4.34 -9.26
CA SER A 101 9.57 -3.84 -7.89
C SER A 101 8.99 -2.43 -7.72
N THR A 102 8.92 -1.93 -6.48
CA THR A 102 8.55 -0.53 -6.24
C THR A 102 9.60 0.44 -6.80
N GLU A 103 10.86 0.06 -6.86
CA GLU A 103 11.90 0.81 -7.58
C GLU A 103 11.51 0.99 -9.05
N ASN A 104 11.16 -0.09 -9.77
CA ASN A 104 10.68 0.00 -11.15
C ASN A 104 9.40 0.84 -11.30
N GLN A 105 8.47 0.74 -10.35
CA GLN A 105 7.24 1.53 -10.39
C GLN A 105 7.55 3.03 -10.33
N ILE A 106 8.49 3.44 -9.47
CA ILE A 106 8.93 4.83 -9.29
C ILE A 106 9.71 5.31 -10.50
N ASP A 107 10.67 4.53 -10.98
CA ASP A 107 11.47 4.85 -12.14
C ASP A 107 10.62 5.03 -13.39
N PHE A 108 9.69 4.11 -13.63
CA PHE A 108 8.77 4.19 -14.75
C PHE A 108 7.85 5.42 -14.66
N PHE A 109 7.41 5.79 -13.45
CA PHE A 109 6.66 7.02 -13.25
C PHE A 109 7.52 8.24 -13.60
N GLY A 110 8.74 8.33 -13.10
CA GLY A 110 9.68 9.43 -13.40
C GLY A 110 9.97 9.54 -14.91
N PHE A 111 10.18 8.40 -15.57
CA PHE A 111 10.40 8.36 -17.03
C PHE A 111 9.17 8.83 -17.82
N THR A 112 7.97 8.43 -17.43
CA THR A 112 6.73 8.80 -18.15
C THR A 112 6.22 10.20 -17.82
N HIS A 113 6.71 10.81 -16.74
CA HIS A 113 6.30 12.15 -16.27
C HIS A 113 7.52 13.07 -16.06
N PRO A 114 8.38 13.30 -17.09
CA PRO A 114 9.66 13.98 -16.92
C PRO A 114 9.54 15.46 -16.53
N LEU A 115 8.36 16.05 -16.68
CA LEU A 115 8.08 17.44 -16.31
C LEU A 115 7.32 17.59 -14.99
N TYR A 116 7.09 16.49 -14.27
CA TYR A 116 6.31 16.50 -13.04
C TYR A 116 6.88 17.48 -11.99
N TYR A 117 8.22 17.53 -11.88
CA TYR A 117 8.92 18.45 -10.98
C TYR A 117 8.55 19.92 -11.21
N PHE A 118 8.32 20.32 -12.45
CA PHE A 118 8.03 21.70 -12.86
C PHE A 118 6.55 22.03 -12.86
N ASP A 119 5.68 21.04 -12.67
CA ASP A 119 4.22 21.24 -12.64
C ASP A 119 3.78 21.74 -11.26
N GLY A 120 3.72 23.06 -11.12
CA GLY A 120 3.27 23.71 -9.88
C GLY A 120 1.82 23.36 -9.48
N THR A 121 0.99 22.85 -10.41
CA THR A 121 -0.40 22.46 -10.12
C THR A 121 -0.45 21.17 -9.30
N ARG A 122 0.63 20.38 -9.27
CA ARG A 122 0.77 19.10 -8.56
C ARG A 122 1.23 19.24 -7.09
N SER A 123 1.29 20.46 -6.56
CA SER A 123 1.80 20.70 -5.20
C SER A 123 0.98 20.04 -4.08
N LYS A 124 -0.25 19.64 -4.37
CA LYS A 124 -1.14 18.92 -3.43
C LYS A 124 -1.15 17.41 -3.61
N ASP A 125 -0.54 16.90 -4.67
CA ASP A 125 -0.46 15.47 -4.89
C ASP A 125 0.29 14.79 -3.74
N ILE A 126 -0.11 13.57 -3.42
CA ILE A 126 0.49 12.77 -2.35
C ILE A 126 1.04 11.50 -2.98
N ALA A 127 2.32 11.20 -2.75
CA ALA A 127 2.89 9.89 -3.04
C ALA A 127 2.86 9.04 -1.79
N ILE A 128 2.39 7.81 -1.89
CA ILE A 128 2.47 6.81 -0.83
C ILE A 128 3.31 5.63 -1.30
N LEU A 129 4.32 5.28 -0.52
CA LEU A 129 5.15 4.10 -0.69
C LEU A 129 4.79 3.07 0.37
N GLU A 130 4.41 1.87 -0.08
CA GLU A 130 4.04 0.75 0.76
C GLU A 130 4.74 -0.51 0.23
N VAL A 131 5.69 -1.11 0.98
CA VAL A 131 6.51 -2.23 0.53
C VAL A 131 7.28 -2.88 1.68
N GLY A 132 7.74 -4.11 1.47
CA GLY A 132 8.68 -4.81 2.35
C GLY A 132 8.23 -6.19 2.79
N ALA A 133 6.92 -6.51 2.69
CA ALA A 133 6.44 -7.83 3.05
C ALA A 133 6.97 -8.91 2.09
N ASN A 134 6.99 -8.63 0.79
CA ASN A 134 7.49 -9.57 -0.22
C ASN A 134 9.00 -9.75 -0.16
N ASP A 135 9.76 -8.73 0.23
CA ASP A 135 11.20 -8.85 0.52
C ASP A 135 11.45 -9.87 1.63
N PHE A 136 10.65 -9.81 2.70
CA PHE A 136 10.73 -10.80 3.76
C PHE A 136 10.33 -12.20 3.28
N PHE A 137 9.28 -12.33 2.47
CA PHE A 137 8.84 -13.63 1.95
C PHE A 137 9.89 -14.25 1.03
N ALA A 138 10.59 -13.44 0.24
CA ALA A 138 11.70 -13.89 -0.61
C ALA A 138 12.89 -14.40 0.22
N ASP A 139 13.25 -13.69 1.27
CA ASP A 139 14.43 -13.98 2.08
C ASP A 139 14.17 -14.86 3.31
N LYS A 140 12.92 -15.17 3.59
CA LYS A 140 12.48 -15.90 4.78
C LYS A 140 13.25 -17.18 5.03
N ALA A 141 13.48 -17.97 3.97
CA ALA A 141 14.21 -19.24 4.06
C ALA A 141 15.70 -19.03 4.44
N ALA A 142 16.33 -18.00 3.87
CA ALA A 142 17.72 -17.65 4.20
C ALA A 142 17.85 -17.13 5.63
N ILE A 143 16.88 -16.36 6.11
CA ILE A 143 16.84 -15.90 7.50
C ILE A 143 16.63 -17.08 8.44
N LYS A 144 15.69 -17.97 8.13
CA LYS A 144 15.38 -19.17 8.95
C LYS A 144 16.57 -20.14 9.07
N SER A 145 17.34 -20.29 8.00
CA SER A 145 18.55 -21.14 7.99
C SER A 145 19.79 -20.47 8.61
N GLY A 146 19.73 -19.16 8.89
CA GLY A 146 20.87 -18.40 9.39
C GLY A 146 21.87 -17.94 8.30
N ASN A 147 21.59 -18.22 7.02
CA ASN A 147 22.41 -17.75 5.89
C ASN A 147 22.32 -16.22 5.70
N LEU A 148 21.21 -15.63 6.14
CA LEU A 148 20.99 -14.19 6.17
C LEU A 148 20.60 -13.77 7.60
N THR A 149 21.30 -12.79 8.17
CA THR A 149 20.93 -12.27 9.48
C THR A 149 19.75 -11.30 9.35
N ILE A 150 18.88 -11.27 10.37
CA ILE A 150 17.79 -10.28 10.44
C ILE A 150 18.32 -8.85 10.32
N THR A 151 19.43 -8.56 10.97
CA THR A 151 20.04 -7.21 10.91
C THR A 151 20.42 -6.84 9.47
N HIS A 152 21.06 -7.74 8.73
CA HIS A 152 21.47 -7.47 7.35
C HIS A 152 20.25 -7.27 6.43
N PHE A 153 19.23 -8.13 6.58
CA PHE A 153 17.96 -7.98 5.87
C PHE A 153 17.32 -6.61 6.14
N VAL A 154 17.20 -6.25 7.42
CA VAL A 154 16.60 -4.98 7.85
C VAL A 154 17.39 -3.78 7.35
N ASP A 155 18.73 -3.85 7.38
CA ASP A 155 19.61 -2.79 6.91
C ASP A 155 19.45 -2.55 5.41
N ARG A 156 19.45 -3.63 4.62
CA ARG A 156 19.25 -3.57 3.18
C ARG A 156 17.89 -2.96 2.86
N LEU A 157 16.80 -3.55 3.35
CA LEU A 157 15.45 -3.10 3.06
C LEU A 157 15.23 -1.62 3.45
N ALA A 158 15.70 -1.22 4.64
CA ALA A 158 15.55 0.16 5.09
C ALA A 158 16.33 1.15 4.21
N ASN A 159 17.55 0.79 3.77
CA ASN A 159 18.34 1.64 2.88
C ASN A 159 17.65 1.80 1.51
N THR A 160 17.21 0.69 0.89
CA THR A 160 16.47 0.72 -0.38
C THR A 160 15.22 1.59 -0.30
N VAL A 161 14.43 1.46 0.78
CA VAL A 161 13.22 2.28 0.94
C VAL A 161 13.55 3.77 1.09
N VAL A 162 14.64 4.12 1.81
CA VAL A 162 15.07 5.53 1.91
C VAL A 162 15.57 6.08 0.57
N GLU A 163 16.24 5.28 -0.26
CA GLU A 163 16.63 5.64 -1.62
C GLU A 163 15.39 5.93 -2.47
N GLN A 164 14.35 5.13 -2.38
CA GLN A 164 13.08 5.37 -3.09
C GLN A 164 12.36 6.64 -2.62
N LEU A 165 12.43 6.98 -1.32
CA LEU A 165 11.92 8.28 -0.85
C LEU A 165 12.68 9.44 -1.50
N GLU A 166 13.99 9.30 -1.68
CA GLU A 166 14.81 10.29 -2.37
C GLU A 166 14.46 10.39 -3.86
N ASP A 167 14.14 9.27 -4.51
CA ASP A 167 13.74 9.28 -5.92
C ASP A 167 12.35 9.90 -6.12
N LEU A 168 11.40 9.63 -5.24
CA LEU A 168 10.11 10.34 -5.22
C LEU A 168 10.31 11.86 -5.04
N ARG A 169 11.23 12.27 -4.17
CA ARG A 169 11.59 13.69 -3.99
C ARG A 169 12.20 14.29 -5.26
N LYS A 170 13.12 13.58 -5.93
CA LYS A 170 13.76 14.02 -7.20
C LYS A 170 12.75 14.17 -8.34
N ILE A 171 11.77 13.27 -8.40
CA ILE A 171 10.64 13.37 -9.35
C ILE A 171 9.82 14.65 -9.10
N GLY A 172 9.75 15.13 -7.86
CA GLY A 172 9.09 16.39 -7.51
C GLY A 172 7.89 16.25 -6.58
N PHE A 173 7.67 15.08 -5.98
CA PHE A 173 6.65 14.93 -4.96
C PHE A 173 6.97 15.77 -3.72
N LYS A 174 6.00 16.60 -3.32
CA LYS A 174 6.11 17.49 -2.15
C LYS A 174 5.50 16.90 -0.89
N ASN A 175 4.54 16.00 -1.05
CA ASN A 175 3.90 15.34 0.08
C ASN A 175 4.12 13.83 -0.09
N ILE A 176 4.84 13.24 0.84
CA ILE A 176 5.23 11.83 0.78
C ILE A 176 4.79 11.14 2.07
N VAL A 177 4.14 10.01 1.91
CA VAL A 177 3.76 9.11 3.01
C VAL A 177 4.47 7.78 2.80
N LEU A 178 5.13 7.30 3.83
CA LEU A 178 5.68 5.95 3.88
C LEU A 178 4.80 5.12 4.81
N THR A 179 4.37 3.94 4.40
CA THR A 179 3.85 2.97 5.37
C THR A 179 5.01 2.13 5.90
N ASN A 180 5.02 1.88 7.20
CA ASN A 180 5.95 0.90 7.74
C ASN A 180 5.42 -0.53 7.52
N LEU A 181 6.24 -1.54 7.82
CA LEU A 181 5.88 -2.93 7.61
C LEU A 181 4.73 -3.35 8.53
N ALA A 182 3.70 -3.95 7.95
CA ALA A 182 2.58 -4.52 8.69
C ALA A 182 3.04 -5.57 9.71
N ALA A 183 2.25 -5.76 10.77
CA ALA A 183 2.53 -6.76 11.80
C ALA A 183 2.26 -8.20 11.29
N ILE A 184 3.04 -8.64 10.29
CA ILE A 184 2.90 -9.93 9.59
C ILE A 184 3.07 -11.14 10.50
N GLN A 185 3.61 -10.99 11.71
CA GLN A 185 3.66 -12.04 12.73
C GLN A 185 2.26 -12.55 13.14
N HIS A 186 1.21 -11.79 12.89
CA HIS A 186 -0.17 -12.17 13.17
C HIS A 186 -0.85 -12.88 11.99
N SER A 187 -0.20 -12.96 10.83
CA SER A 187 -0.78 -13.61 9.66
C SER A 187 -1.01 -15.11 9.90
N PRO A 188 -2.04 -15.70 9.27
CA PRO A 188 -2.23 -17.15 9.26
C PRO A 188 -0.97 -17.90 8.82
N MET A 189 -0.26 -17.41 7.81
CA MET A 189 1.01 -17.95 7.30
C MET A 189 2.08 -18.03 8.40
N ALA A 190 2.33 -16.93 9.14
CA ALA A 190 3.37 -16.92 10.18
C ALA A 190 3.07 -17.93 11.30
N ASN A 191 1.80 -18.12 11.62
CA ASN A 191 1.35 -19.13 12.59
C ASN A 191 1.53 -20.54 12.05
N ALA A 192 1.11 -20.83 10.81
CA ALA A 192 1.17 -22.14 10.19
C ALA A 192 2.63 -22.62 10.02
N GLU A 193 3.56 -21.71 9.68
CA GLU A 193 4.99 -22.04 9.55
C GLU A 193 5.77 -22.04 10.87
N GLY A 194 5.15 -21.61 11.97
CA GLY A 194 5.81 -21.50 13.27
C GLY A 194 6.94 -20.46 13.31
N ILE A 195 6.80 -19.37 12.55
CA ILE A 195 7.81 -18.30 12.41
C ILE A 195 7.44 -16.99 13.12
N VAL A 196 6.45 -17.01 13.99
CA VAL A 196 5.94 -15.82 14.69
C VAL A 196 7.06 -15.03 15.38
N ASP A 197 7.97 -15.71 16.10
CA ASP A 197 9.08 -15.04 16.78
C ASP A 197 10.08 -14.39 15.81
N MET A 198 10.34 -15.04 14.68
CA MET A 198 11.22 -14.52 13.65
C MET A 198 10.60 -13.28 12.99
N THR A 199 9.35 -13.36 12.56
CA THR A 199 8.62 -12.25 11.95
C THR A 199 8.48 -11.07 12.93
N THR A 200 8.18 -11.33 14.20
CA THR A 200 8.14 -10.29 15.24
C THR A 200 9.46 -9.52 15.32
N LYS A 201 10.59 -10.23 15.30
CA LYS A 201 11.90 -9.58 15.33
C LYS A 201 12.17 -8.74 14.08
N VAL A 202 11.85 -9.27 12.91
CA VAL A 202 11.99 -8.57 11.62
C VAL A 202 11.16 -7.29 11.62
N VAL A 203 9.86 -7.38 11.89
CA VAL A 203 8.94 -6.23 11.89
C VAL A 203 9.39 -5.17 12.90
N THR A 204 9.73 -5.60 14.14
CA THR A 204 10.15 -4.66 15.18
C THR A 204 11.43 -3.92 14.79
N GLN A 205 12.46 -4.64 14.33
CA GLN A 205 13.74 -4.04 13.98
C GLN A 205 13.61 -3.14 12.73
N TYR A 206 12.88 -3.61 11.72
CA TYR A 206 12.66 -2.82 10.52
C TYR A 206 11.88 -1.53 10.82
N ASN A 207 10.74 -1.62 11.53
CA ASN A 207 9.91 -0.45 11.80
C ASN A 207 10.65 0.59 12.67
N GLN A 208 11.47 0.17 13.62
CA GLN A 208 12.34 1.07 14.36
C GLN A 208 13.40 1.72 13.47
N LYS A 209 14.06 0.93 12.62
CA LYS A 209 15.12 1.42 11.75
C LYS A 209 14.60 2.39 10.71
N ILE A 210 13.53 2.02 9.98
CA ILE A 210 12.97 2.87 8.95
C ILE A 210 12.41 4.17 9.52
N ALA A 211 11.79 4.13 10.72
CA ALA A 211 11.32 5.34 11.39
C ALA A 211 12.47 6.32 11.64
N SER A 212 13.62 5.83 12.09
CA SER A 212 14.81 6.65 12.33
C SER A 212 15.43 7.19 11.03
N GLN A 213 15.64 6.31 10.04
CA GLN A 213 16.31 6.68 8.78
C GLN A 213 15.46 7.61 7.93
N ALA A 214 14.17 7.32 7.77
CA ALA A 214 13.25 8.15 6.99
C ALA A 214 13.01 9.52 7.64
N SER A 215 12.97 9.59 8.97
CA SER A 215 12.92 10.88 9.69
C SER A 215 14.20 11.69 9.50
N ALA A 216 15.37 11.06 9.54
CA ALA A 216 16.65 11.71 9.29
C ALA A 216 16.80 12.20 7.85
N TRP A 217 16.28 11.43 6.87
CA TRP A 217 16.17 11.83 5.49
C TRP A 217 15.24 13.04 5.34
N ALA A 218 14.02 12.96 5.88
CA ALA A 218 13.02 14.03 5.76
C ALA A 218 13.49 15.36 6.33
N ALA A 219 14.27 15.34 7.41
CA ALA A 219 14.87 16.54 8.00
C ALA A 219 15.84 17.28 7.06
N LYS A 220 16.35 16.61 6.04
CA LYS A 220 17.32 17.13 5.05
C LYS A 220 16.72 17.25 3.65
N ALA A 221 15.56 16.65 3.40
CA ALA A 221 14.92 16.55 2.09
C ALA A 221 14.35 17.90 1.64
N SER A 222 15.17 18.72 0.98
CA SER A 222 14.74 20.00 0.43
C SER A 222 13.66 19.79 -0.64
N GLY A 223 12.61 20.64 -0.61
CA GLY A 223 11.50 20.56 -1.56
C GLY A 223 10.35 19.65 -1.12
N VAL A 224 10.53 18.81 -0.10
CA VAL A 224 9.43 18.07 0.55
C VAL A 224 8.75 19.00 1.54
N SER A 225 7.45 19.21 1.34
CA SER A 225 6.62 20.07 2.19
C SER A 225 6.00 19.31 3.37
N SER A 226 5.69 18.03 3.13
CA SER A 226 5.13 17.14 4.15
C SER A 226 5.67 15.73 3.98
N PHE A 227 6.19 15.18 5.06
CA PHE A 227 6.55 13.77 5.19
C PHE A 227 5.89 13.18 6.44
N MET A 228 5.38 11.97 6.33
CA MET A 228 4.89 11.21 7.47
C MET A 228 5.06 9.71 7.25
N ILE A 229 5.15 8.99 8.36
CA ILE A 229 5.06 7.53 8.38
C ILE A 229 3.65 7.15 8.83
N SER A 230 2.95 6.38 8.02
CA SER A 230 1.69 5.72 8.39
C SER A 230 2.03 4.42 9.10
N ASP A 231 1.70 4.32 10.38
CA ASP A 231 2.08 3.19 11.22
C ASP A 231 1.13 2.00 11.03
N LEU A 232 1.32 1.29 9.91
CA LEU A 232 0.56 0.08 9.58
C LEU A 232 0.87 -1.06 10.55
N GLY A 233 2.12 -1.17 11.02
CA GLY A 233 2.53 -2.18 11.98
C GLY A 233 1.74 -2.09 13.28
N SER A 234 1.74 -0.93 13.93
CA SER A 234 0.98 -0.71 15.16
C SER A 234 -0.54 -0.74 14.93
N PHE A 235 -1.00 -0.31 13.74
CA PHE A 235 -2.42 -0.41 13.39
C PHE A 235 -2.90 -1.87 13.37
N VAL A 236 -2.19 -2.77 12.70
CA VAL A 236 -2.51 -4.21 12.69
C VAL A 236 -2.42 -4.80 14.09
N GLU A 237 -1.33 -4.48 14.83
CA GLU A 237 -1.13 -4.94 16.21
C GLU A 237 -2.31 -4.55 17.12
N LEU A 238 -2.76 -3.32 17.05
CA LEU A 238 -3.88 -2.82 17.85
C LEU A 238 -5.21 -3.47 17.45
N THR A 239 -5.50 -3.49 16.14
CA THR A 239 -6.82 -3.92 15.63
C THR A 239 -7.06 -5.40 15.79
N ILE A 240 -5.99 -6.21 15.71
CA ILE A 240 -6.10 -7.68 15.88
C ILE A 240 -6.13 -8.11 17.36
N LYS A 241 -5.61 -7.29 18.26
CA LYS A 241 -5.53 -7.62 19.70
C LYS A 241 -6.64 -7.02 20.53
N SER A 242 -7.33 -5.97 20.07
CA SER A 242 -8.40 -5.33 20.84
C SER A 242 -9.73 -6.04 20.65
N PRO A 243 -10.28 -6.71 21.68
CA PRO A 243 -11.61 -7.30 21.61
C PRO A 243 -12.72 -6.28 21.30
N ALA A 244 -12.55 -5.04 21.77
CA ALA A 244 -13.50 -3.96 21.53
C ALA A 244 -13.53 -3.56 20.05
N ILE A 245 -12.37 -3.43 19.40
CA ILE A 245 -12.28 -3.12 17.97
C ILE A 245 -12.80 -4.28 17.13
N ILE A 246 -12.42 -5.53 17.46
CA ILE A 246 -12.89 -6.74 16.78
C ILE A 246 -14.41 -6.80 16.80
N ALA A 247 -15.02 -6.60 17.98
CA ALA A 247 -16.47 -6.59 18.13
C ALA A 247 -17.13 -5.43 17.38
N ALA A 248 -16.57 -4.22 17.48
CA ALA A 248 -17.10 -3.03 16.80
C ALA A 248 -17.05 -3.14 15.28
N LEU A 249 -16.02 -3.82 14.73
CA LEU A 249 -15.93 -4.15 13.32
C LEU A 249 -16.84 -5.32 12.92
N GLY A 250 -17.45 -6.05 13.89
CA GLY A 250 -18.24 -7.24 13.61
C GLY A 250 -17.42 -8.40 13.05
N LEU A 251 -16.15 -8.50 13.46
CA LEU A 251 -15.30 -9.63 13.11
C LEU A 251 -15.54 -10.79 14.05
N THR A 252 -15.53 -12.02 13.52
CA THR A 252 -15.74 -13.27 14.29
C THR A 252 -14.49 -14.13 14.35
N ASP A 253 -13.57 -13.94 13.41
CA ASP A 253 -12.29 -14.66 13.36
C ASP A 253 -11.17 -13.73 12.93
N VAL A 254 -10.06 -13.76 13.69
CA VAL A 254 -8.87 -12.93 13.46
C VAL A 254 -7.60 -13.79 13.23
N LYS A 255 -7.76 -15.10 13.01
CA LYS A 255 -6.65 -16.06 12.94
C LYS A 255 -6.67 -16.92 11.69
N THR A 256 -7.87 -17.33 11.26
CA THR A 256 -8.04 -18.21 10.11
C THR A 256 -8.28 -17.40 8.83
N PRO A 257 -7.70 -17.82 7.69
CA PRO A 257 -8.02 -17.18 6.42
C PRO A 257 -9.41 -17.58 5.93
N CYS A 258 -10.09 -16.68 5.24
CA CYS A 258 -11.38 -16.95 4.61
C CYS A 258 -11.24 -17.82 3.35
N LEU A 259 -10.24 -17.52 2.53
CA LEU A 259 -9.85 -18.33 1.38
C LEU A 259 -8.88 -19.39 1.89
N GLY A 260 -9.29 -20.65 1.83
CA GLY A 260 -8.77 -21.73 2.63
C GLY A 260 -7.28 -21.95 2.58
N ALA A 261 -6.74 -22.20 3.76
CA ALA A 261 -5.36 -22.59 3.96
C ALA A 261 -5.12 -23.97 3.34
N GLY A 262 -4.30 -24.04 2.30
CA GLY A 262 -3.91 -25.30 1.68
C GLY A 262 -2.45 -25.67 1.89
N SER A 263 -1.57 -24.70 2.14
CA SER A 263 -0.14 -24.91 2.13
C SER A 263 0.51 -24.69 3.50
N THR A 264 1.42 -25.59 3.86
CA THR A 264 2.31 -25.41 5.02
C THR A 264 3.69 -24.90 4.61
N ASN A 265 3.88 -24.56 3.34
CA ASN A 265 5.15 -24.09 2.80
C ASN A 265 4.92 -22.83 1.95
N TYR A 266 4.97 -21.67 2.60
CA TYR A 266 4.72 -20.39 1.99
C TYR A 266 6.05 -19.73 1.55
N SER A 267 6.43 -19.95 0.31
CA SER A 267 7.38 -19.07 -0.38
C SER A 267 6.60 -18.00 -1.13
N LEU A 268 7.29 -16.99 -1.65
CA LEU A 268 6.63 -15.99 -2.49
C LEU A 268 5.99 -16.65 -3.73
N GLU A 269 6.64 -17.67 -4.30
CA GLU A 269 6.09 -18.45 -5.40
C GLU A 269 4.83 -19.23 -5.00
N THR A 270 4.78 -19.80 -3.78
CA THR A 270 3.58 -20.50 -3.31
C THR A 270 2.45 -19.54 -2.99
N LEU A 271 2.71 -18.34 -2.49
CA LEU A 271 1.70 -17.30 -2.31
C LEU A 271 1.10 -16.89 -3.65
N ILE A 272 1.92 -16.75 -4.69
CA ILE A 272 1.44 -16.48 -6.05
C ILE A 272 0.68 -17.69 -6.60
N ALA A 273 1.16 -18.91 -6.42
CA ALA A 273 0.47 -20.13 -6.84
C ALA A 273 -0.90 -20.28 -6.15
N SER A 274 -0.98 -19.94 -4.87
CA SER A 274 -2.25 -19.88 -4.12
C SER A 274 -3.19 -18.81 -4.69
N ALA A 275 -2.66 -17.61 -4.94
CA ALA A 275 -3.41 -16.54 -5.59
C ALA A 275 -3.88 -16.91 -7.01
N MET A 276 -3.20 -17.81 -7.70
CA MET A 276 -3.61 -18.38 -8.99
C MET A 276 -4.69 -19.47 -8.86
N GLY A 277 -5.10 -19.83 -7.65
CA GLY A 277 -6.06 -20.92 -7.44
C GLY A 277 -5.54 -22.32 -7.81
N LYS A 278 -4.23 -22.48 -7.95
CA LYS A 278 -3.60 -23.77 -8.31
C LYS A 278 -3.46 -24.73 -7.13
N GLU A 279 -3.51 -24.21 -5.91
CA GLU A 279 -3.56 -25.05 -4.73
C GLU A 279 -5.00 -25.46 -4.44
N THR A 280 -5.18 -26.70 -3.96
CA THR A 280 -6.49 -27.20 -3.56
C THR A 280 -7.00 -26.42 -2.35
N SER A 281 -7.59 -25.24 -2.61
CA SER A 281 -8.23 -24.46 -1.58
C SER A 281 -9.41 -25.27 -1.04
N THR A 282 -9.53 -25.35 0.26
CA THR A 282 -10.69 -25.95 0.94
C THR A 282 -11.98 -25.14 0.74
N GLY A 283 -11.99 -24.21 -0.22
CA GLY A 283 -13.09 -23.31 -0.51
C GLY A 283 -13.02 -22.00 0.27
N MET A 284 -13.88 -21.06 -0.11
CA MET A 284 -14.04 -19.79 0.56
C MET A 284 -14.99 -19.92 1.77
N CYS A 285 -14.71 -19.22 2.87
CA CYS A 285 -15.59 -19.16 4.03
C CYS A 285 -16.96 -18.56 3.65
N SER A 286 -17.99 -18.89 4.41
CA SER A 286 -19.36 -18.45 4.14
C SER A 286 -19.57 -16.93 4.39
N SER A 287 -18.68 -16.29 5.12
CA SER A 287 -18.84 -14.90 5.57
C SER A 287 -17.52 -14.12 5.52
N PRO A 288 -16.99 -13.79 4.31
CA PRO A 288 -15.72 -13.06 4.20
C PRO A 288 -15.68 -11.74 4.95
N SER A 289 -16.80 -11.08 5.08
CA SER A 289 -16.92 -9.78 5.77
C SER A 289 -16.77 -9.85 7.29
N THR A 290 -16.76 -11.04 7.89
CA THR A 290 -16.55 -11.22 9.34
C THR A 290 -15.15 -11.76 9.68
N MET A 291 -14.30 -11.97 8.68
CA MET A 291 -12.93 -12.42 8.86
C MET A 291 -11.97 -11.25 8.89
N TYR A 292 -10.90 -11.36 9.69
CA TYR A 292 -9.81 -10.39 9.63
C TYR A 292 -8.96 -10.61 8.39
N PHE A 293 -8.60 -11.88 8.11
CA PHE A 293 -7.78 -12.28 6.96
C PHE A 293 -8.65 -12.84 5.85
N PHE A 294 -8.41 -12.37 4.63
CA PHE A 294 -9.04 -12.93 3.44
C PHE A 294 -8.32 -14.22 2.99
N ASP A 295 -7.01 -14.17 2.94
CA ASP A 295 -6.15 -15.32 2.68
C ASP A 295 -5.05 -15.43 3.75
N ASP A 296 -4.02 -16.21 3.50
CA ASP A 296 -2.96 -16.51 4.47
C ASP A 296 -2.14 -15.30 4.93
N VAL A 297 -2.17 -14.19 4.19
CA VAL A 297 -1.40 -12.97 4.50
C VAL A 297 -2.19 -11.67 4.37
N HIS A 298 -3.23 -11.64 3.52
CA HIS A 298 -3.93 -10.39 3.20
C HIS A 298 -5.17 -10.19 4.09
N PRO A 299 -5.40 -8.97 4.56
CA PRO A 299 -6.61 -8.65 5.32
C PRO A 299 -7.87 -8.63 4.42
N ALA A 300 -9.02 -8.90 5.02
CA ALA A 300 -10.30 -8.77 4.34
C ALA A 300 -10.70 -7.28 4.19
N GLU A 301 -11.68 -7.01 3.32
CA GLU A 301 -12.14 -5.66 2.95
C GLU A 301 -12.38 -4.74 4.15
N ARG A 302 -13.02 -5.25 5.21
CA ARG A 302 -13.39 -4.44 6.38
C ARG A 302 -12.17 -3.87 7.10
N VAL A 303 -11.07 -4.63 7.14
CA VAL A 303 -9.79 -4.18 7.71
C VAL A 303 -9.13 -3.16 6.79
N HIS A 304 -9.11 -3.41 5.47
CA HIS A 304 -8.65 -2.43 4.49
C HIS A 304 -9.44 -1.12 4.59
N ARG A 305 -10.75 -1.20 4.70
CA ARG A 305 -11.60 -0.02 4.86
C ARG A 305 -11.22 0.77 6.11
N LEU A 306 -11.10 0.10 7.27
CA LEU A 306 -10.67 0.78 8.49
C LEU A 306 -9.30 1.41 8.33
N PHE A 307 -8.34 0.74 7.68
CA PHE A 307 -7.01 1.32 7.42
C PHE A 307 -7.08 2.54 6.51
N GLY A 308 -7.94 2.54 5.50
CA GLY A 308 -8.19 3.72 4.65
C GLY A 308 -8.72 4.93 5.45
N TYR A 309 -9.64 4.70 6.39
CA TYR A 309 -10.16 5.76 7.26
C TYR A 309 -9.15 6.24 8.30
N TYR A 310 -8.34 5.34 8.85
CA TYR A 310 -7.22 5.69 9.71
C TYR A 310 -6.18 6.54 8.95
N SER A 311 -5.81 6.13 7.75
CA SER A 311 -4.89 6.89 6.89
C SER A 311 -5.44 8.28 6.54
N PHE A 312 -6.73 8.40 6.28
CA PHE A 312 -7.39 9.69 6.10
C PHE A 312 -7.30 10.57 7.34
N ALA A 313 -7.61 10.02 8.51
CA ALA A 313 -7.55 10.76 9.78
C ALA A 313 -6.13 11.26 10.09
N THR A 314 -5.10 10.44 9.83
CA THR A 314 -3.70 10.82 10.05
C THR A 314 -3.22 11.89 9.07
N ILE A 315 -3.56 11.77 7.78
CA ILE A 315 -3.22 12.79 6.76
C ILE A 315 -3.95 14.11 7.05
N ALA A 316 -5.23 14.06 7.40
CA ALA A 316 -6.01 15.26 7.73
C ALA A 316 -5.46 15.94 9.01
N ALA A 317 -5.09 15.18 10.02
CA ALA A 317 -4.46 15.72 11.23
C ALA A 317 -3.13 16.41 10.90
N LYS A 318 -2.27 15.75 10.09
CA LYS A 318 -1.00 16.33 9.64
C LYS A 318 -1.20 17.62 8.88
N ALA A 319 -2.18 17.70 7.97
CA ALA A 319 -2.50 18.91 7.21
C ALA A 319 -2.95 20.07 8.11
N ASN A 320 -3.53 19.77 9.27
CA ASN A 320 -3.96 20.73 10.28
C ASN A 320 -2.91 20.98 11.39
N ASN A 321 -1.67 20.49 11.21
CA ASN A 321 -0.61 20.56 12.21
C ASN A 321 -1.00 19.94 13.57
N THR A 322 -1.81 18.88 13.53
CA THR A 322 -2.19 18.08 14.70
C THR A 322 -1.74 16.64 14.53
N ILE A 323 -1.92 15.83 15.54
CA ILE A 323 -1.57 14.39 15.51
C ILE A 323 -2.86 13.60 15.74
N PHE A 324 -3.10 12.61 14.89
CA PHE A 324 -4.07 11.56 15.17
C PHE A 324 -3.36 10.43 15.91
N GLU A 325 -3.62 10.31 17.20
CA GLU A 325 -3.02 9.26 18.01
C GLU A 325 -3.65 7.90 17.70
N LEU A 326 -2.82 6.91 17.38
CA LEU A 326 -3.26 5.53 17.19
C LEU A 326 -3.48 4.89 18.56
N ASN A 327 -4.73 4.83 18.99
CA ASN A 327 -5.17 4.17 20.19
C ASN A 327 -6.58 3.58 20.02
N GLU A 328 -6.97 2.71 20.94
CA GLU A 328 -8.27 2.01 20.88
C GLU A 328 -9.46 2.98 20.81
N ALA A 329 -9.46 4.03 21.61
CA ALA A 329 -10.57 4.98 21.67
C ALA A 329 -10.76 5.73 20.35
N ASN A 330 -9.68 6.18 19.72
CA ASN A 330 -9.73 6.86 18.44
C ASN A 330 -10.15 5.94 17.30
N ILE A 331 -9.67 4.69 17.29
CA ILE A 331 -10.11 3.70 16.30
C ILE A 331 -11.60 3.35 16.48
N LEU A 332 -12.08 3.14 17.71
CA LEU A 332 -13.51 2.94 17.98
C LEU A 332 -14.36 4.14 17.56
N SER A 333 -13.84 5.35 17.76
CA SER A 333 -14.49 6.58 17.28
C SER A 333 -14.64 6.60 15.76
N LEU A 334 -13.58 6.23 15.00
CA LEU A 334 -13.67 6.10 13.53
C LEU A 334 -14.71 5.05 13.12
N ILE A 335 -14.67 3.88 13.75
CA ILE A 335 -15.62 2.80 13.44
C ILE A 335 -17.05 3.27 13.64
N SER A 336 -17.34 3.93 14.76
CA SER A 336 -18.68 4.45 15.09
C SER A 336 -19.09 5.59 14.15
N GLN A 337 -18.23 6.58 13.96
CA GLN A 337 -18.51 7.77 13.16
C GLN A 337 -18.85 7.44 11.70
N TYR A 338 -18.18 6.45 11.14
CA TYR A 338 -18.32 6.07 9.73
C TYR A 338 -19.06 4.75 9.52
N ASN A 339 -19.62 4.17 10.59
CA ASN A 339 -20.37 2.92 10.56
C ASN A 339 -19.59 1.76 9.89
N LEU A 340 -18.31 1.62 10.23
CA LEU A 340 -17.41 0.66 9.59
C LEU A 340 -17.67 -0.80 10.00
N GLY A 341 -18.44 -1.03 11.06
CA GLY A 341 -18.87 -2.36 11.51
C GLY A 341 -19.89 -3.05 10.60
N THR A 342 -20.50 -2.32 9.67
CA THR A 342 -21.45 -2.89 8.70
C THR A 342 -20.73 -3.32 7.41
N PRO A 343 -21.25 -4.31 6.67
CA PRO A 343 -20.74 -4.59 5.32
C PRO A 343 -20.73 -3.31 4.47
N SER A 344 -19.66 -3.11 3.70
CA SER A 344 -19.64 -2.01 2.74
C SER A 344 -20.82 -2.16 1.77
N PRO A 345 -21.61 -1.11 1.51
CA PRO A 345 -22.39 -1.12 0.29
C PRO A 345 -21.38 -1.32 -0.83
N LYS A 346 -21.53 -2.41 -1.62
CA LYS A 346 -20.58 -2.72 -2.70
C LYS A 346 -20.29 -1.44 -3.46
N PRO A 347 -19.07 -0.90 -3.43
CA PRO A 347 -18.76 0.25 -4.26
C PRO A 347 -18.93 -0.21 -5.70
N ALA A 348 -19.55 0.62 -6.52
CA ALA A 348 -19.37 0.49 -7.94
C ALA A 348 -17.85 0.50 -8.19
N ALA A 349 -17.35 -0.45 -8.99
CA ALA A 349 -15.97 -0.46 -9.43
C ALA A 349 -15.62 0.96 -9.91
N VAL A 350 -14.53 1.51 -9.36
CA VAL A 350 -14.02 2.81 -9.79
C VAL A 350 -13.37 2.62 -11.15
#